data_632a05cfe389c383d460398becbbc209
#
_entry.id   632a05cfe389c383d460398becbbc209
#
_cell.length_a   1.000
_cell.length_b   1.000
_cell.length_c   1.000
_cell.angle_alpha   90.00
_cell.angle_beta   90.00
_cell.angle_gamma   90.00
#
_symmetry.space_group_name_H-M   'P 1'
#
loop_
_entity.id
_entity.type
_entity.pdbx_description
1 polymer ?
#
loop_
_entity_poly.entity_id
_entity_poly.type
_entity_poly.pdbx_seq_one_letter_code
_entity_poly.pdbx_strand_id
1 'polypeptide(L)'
;MEVKLKEITEKKIGFKIKSLNDSKRLSEIIANEIDLEISYNTIRRFFGVVKNVKASNYTLDIVSKFNGFDNYTDFIVNYRLSNKWKQEFEITKIIHKNEDDKLLEYIENNLNQTRSFNLKLIQIIRELLLVGNFILISKIFELEKMYANNFNYDDKVLIGMSIGQVLHLI
;
A
#
# COMPACT_ATOMS: atom_id res chain seq x y z
N MET A 1 10.75 0.00 -3.15
CA MET A 1 10.06 0.93 -4.08
C MET A 1 10.56 0.82 -5.51
N GLU A 2 11.88 0.72 -5.78
CA GLU A 2 12.41 0.53 -7.14
C GLU A 2 11.80 -0.64 -7.90
N VAL A 3 11.59 -1.79 -7.22
CA VAL A 3 10.93 -2.97 -7.83
C VAL A 3 9.53 -2.60 -8.35
N LYS A 4 8.78 -1.83 -7.58
CA LYS A 4 7.43 -1.39 -7.98
C LYS A 4 7.46 -0.40 -9.15
N LEU A 5 8.45 0.49 -9.18
CA LEU A 5 8.63 1.39 -10.31
C LEU A 5 8.94 0.62 -11.60
N LYS A 6 9.77 -0.43 -11.54
CA LYS A 6 10.02 -1.33 -12.65
C LYS A 6 8.76 -2.03 -13.14
N GLU A 7 7.97 -2.59 -12.21
CA GLU A 7 6.72 -3.29 -12.52
C GLU A 7 5.71 -2.39 -13.25
N ILE A 8 5.50 -1.16 -12.77
CA ILE A 8 4.56 -0.24 -13.42
C ILE A 8 5.07 0.22 -14.79
N THR A 9 6.39 0.42 -14.93
CA THR A 9 7.01 0.76 -16.22
C THR A 9 6.79 -0.35 -17.25
N GLU A 10 7.10 -1.60 -16.87
CA GLU A 10 6.90 -2.76 -17.76
C GLU A 10 5.42 -2.98 -18.10
N LYS A 11 4.52 -2.69 -17.16
CA LYS A 11 3.07 -2.74 -17.41
C LYS A 11 2.64 -1.65 -18.41
N LYS A 12 3.17 -0.44 -18.29
CA LYS A 12 2.87 0.69 -19.18
C LYS A 12 3.28 0.39 -20.62
N ILE A 13 4.50 -0.15 -20.80
CA ILE A 13 5.04 -0.44 -22.14
C ILE A 13 4.57 -1.77 -22.74
N GLY A 14 3.95 -2.65 -21.93
CA GLY A 14 3.40 -3.93 -22.38
C GLY A 14 4.41 -5.05 -22.60
N PHE A 15 5.69 -4.86 -22.20
CA PHE A 15 6.73 -5.90 -22.31
C PHE A 15 7.73 -5.85 -21.15
N LYS A 16 8.47 -6.95 -20.95
CA LYS A 16 9.51 -7.08 -19.93
C LYS A 16 10.88 -6.66 -20.47
N ILE A 17 11.68 -6.03 -19.62
CA ILE A 17 13.04 -5.61 -19.97
C ILE A 17 14.03 -6.72 -19.58
N LYS A 18 14.38 -7.59 -20.54
CA LYS A 18 15.26 -8.75 -20.33
C LYS A 18 16.51 -8.73 -21.21
N SER A 19 16.56 -7.90 -22.24
CA SER A 19 17.62 -7.87 -23.23
C SER A 19 18.16 -6.45 -23.49
N LEU A 20 19.26 -6.39 -24.24
CA LEU A 20 19.80 -5.12 -24.75
C LEU A 20 18.78 -4.41 -25.66
N ASN A 21 18.08 -5.17 -26.52
CA ASN A 21 17.13 -4.61 -27.47
C ASN A 21 15.92 -4.02 -26.74
N ASP A 22 15.40 -4.68 -25.70
CA ASP A 22 14.32 -4.14 -24.89
C ASP A 22 14.73 -2.83 -24.21
N SER A 23 15.97 -2.75 -23.75
CA SER A 23 16.51 -1.56 -23.09
C SER A 23 16.69 -0.39 -24.06
N LYS A 24 17.12 -0.66 -25.30
CA LYS A 24 17.19 0.37 -26.37
C LYS A 24 15.79 0.87 -26.71
N ARG A 25 14.83 -0.05 -26.91
CA ARG A 25 13.45 0.28 -27.20
C ARG A 25 12.82 1.15 -26.10
N LEU A 26 13.04 0.80 -24.82
CA LEU A 26 12.53 1.63 -23.71
C LEU A 26 13.20 3.02 -23.69
N SER A 27 14.51 3.11 -23.98
CA SER A 27 15.22 4.41 -24.07
C SER A 27 14.58 5.32 -25.12
N GLU A 28 14.26 4.78 -26.30
CA GLU A 28 13.61 5.50 -27.39
C GLU A 28 12.16 5.90 -27.03
N ILE A 29 11.39 5.01 -26.40
CA ILE A 29 10.02 5.32 -25.95
C ILE A 29 10.03 6.47 -24.96
N ILE A 30 10.94 6.44 -23.95
CA ILE A 30 11.07 7.51 -22.95
C ILE A 30 11.39 8.84 -23.62
N ALA A 31 12.39 8.87 -24.50
CA ALA A 31 12.79 10.08 -25.22
C ALA A 31 11.63 10.68 -26.03
N ASN A 32 10.88 9.84 -26.73
CA ASN A 32 9.74 10.27 -27.55
C ASN A 32 8.53 10.74 -26.74
N GLU A 33 8.29 10.15 -25.55
CA GLU A 33 7.06 10.42 -24.78
C GLU A 33 7.21 11.62 -23.83
N ILE A 34 8.39 11.80 -23.22
CA ILE A 34 8.59 12.85 -22.21
C ILE A 34 9.74 13.83 -22.54
N ASP A 35 10.32 13.73 -23.73
CA ASP A 35 11.46 14.59 -24.18
C ASP A 35 12.65 14.61 -23.19
N LEU A 36 12.95 13.46 -22.59
CA LEU A 36 14.08 13.26 -21.69
C LEU A 36 14.90 12.06 -22.12
N GLU A 37 16.22 12.26 -22.16
CA GLU A 37 17.15 11.20 -22.55
C GLU A 37 17.64 10.38 -21.35
N ILE A 38 17.55 9.06 -21.50
CA ILE A 38 18.18 8.11 -20.59
C ILE A 38 18.89 7.03 -21.41
N SER A 39 20.18 6.79 -21.13
CA SER A 39 20.92 5.83 -21.92
C SER A 39 20.40 4.41 -21.72
N TYR A 40 20.36 3.62 -22.79
CA TYR A 40 19.98 2.21 -22.72
C TYR A 40 20.85 1.39 -21.74
N ASN A 41 22.12 1.78 -21.55
CA ASN A 41 23.00 1.15 -20.56
C ASN A 41 22.54 1.43 -19.13
N THR A 42 22.02 2.61 -18.85
CA THR A 42 21.41 2.95 -17.55
C THR A 42 20.15 2.12 -17.31
N ILE A 43 19.30 1.98 -18.34
CA ILE A 43 18.11 1.13 -18.29
C ILE A 43 18.49 -0.33 -18.03
N ARG A 44 19.48 -0.88 -18.74
CA ARG A 44 19.98 -2.26 -18.51
C ARG A 44 20.39 -2.48 -17.06
N ARG A 45 21.11 -1.53 -16.47
CA ARG A 45 21.55 -1.60 -15.06
C ARG A 45 20.36 -1.49 -14.12
N PHE A 46 19.47 -0.53 -14.36
CA PHE A 46 18.28 -0.33 -13.53
C PHE A 46 17.38 -1.54 -13.53
N PHE A 47 17.08 -2.15 -14.68
CA PHE A 47 16.22 -3.35 -14.76
C PHE A 47 16.94 -4.66 -14.40
N GLY A 48 18.26 -4.63 -14.18
CA GLY A 48 19.02 -5.83 -13.77
C GLY A 48 19.37 -6.76 -14.94
N VAL A 49 19.32 -6.28 -16.20
CA VAL A 49 19.76 -7.03 -17.39
C VAL A 49 21.27 -7.27 -17.36
N VAL A 50 22.02 -6.41 -16.70
CA VAL A 50 23.43 -6.56 -16.35
C VAL A 50 23.59 -6.37 -14.86
N LYS A 51 24.83 -6.56 -14.34
CA LYS A 51 25.10 -6.44 -12.90
C LYS A 51 24.35 -5.27 -12.28
N ASN A 52 23.58 -5.59 -11.25
CA ASN A 52 22.69 -4.63 -10.61
C ASN A 52 23.54 -3.56 -9.89
N VAL A 53 23.34 -2.31 -10.27
CA VAL A 53 23.96 -1.12 -9.64
C VAL A 53 22.81 -0.28 -9.11
N LYS A 54 22.96 0.27 -7.91
CA LYS A 54 21.98 1.19 -7.34
C LYS A 54 21.70 2.31 -8.34
N ALA A 55 20.41 2.51 -8.62
CA ALA A 55 19.99 3.59 -9.53
C ALA A 55 20.33 4.97 -8.94
N SER A 56 20.76 5.89 -9.80
CA SER A 56 20.90 7.30 -9.42
C SER A 56 19.52 7.95 -9.24
N ASN A 57 19.44 9.02 -8.44
CA ASN A 57 18.20 9.77 -8.30
C ASN A 57 17.70 10.28 -9.66
N TYR A 58 18.59 10.73 -10.54
CA TYR A 58 18.24 11.14 -11.89
C TYR A 58 17.53 10.02 -12.69
N THR A 59 18.03 8.78 -12.61
CA THR A 59 17.40 7.63 -13.27
C THR A 59 16.00 7.38 -12.69
N LEU A 60 15.88 7.42 -11.37
CA LEU A 60 14.60 7.22 -10.69
C LEU A 60 13.59 8.30 -11.05
N ASP A 61 14.02 9.56 -11.13
CA ASP A 61 13.16 10.69 -11.50
C ASP A 61 12.68 10.59 -12.95
N ILE A 62 13.55 10.26 -13.91
CA ILE A 62 13.14 10.09 -15.33
C ILE A 62 12.13 8.95 -15.44
N VAL A 63 12.41 7.79 -14.84
CA VAL A 63 11.49 6.64 -14.91
C VAL A 63 10.18 6.96 -14.20
N SER A 64 10.18 7.74 -13.13
CA SER A 64 8.96 8.20 -12.46
C SER A 64 8.15 9.15 -13.34
N LYS A 65 8.80 10.13 -13.98
CA LYS A 65 8.16 11.04 -14.94
C LYS A 65 7.54 10.30 -16.12
N PHE A 66 8.25 9.33 -16.66
CA PHE A 66 7.71 8.45 -17.71
C PHE A 66 6.43 7.74 -17.26
N ASN A 67 6.29 7.42 -15.99
CA ASN A 67 5.09 6.80 -15.42
C ASN A 67 4.02 7.81 -14.96
N GLY A 68 4.20 9.12 -15.24
CA GLY A 68 3.21 10.17 -14.96
C GLY A 68 3.31 10.79 -13.56
N PHE A 69 4.45 10.65 -12.88
CA PHE A 69 4.75 11.31 -11.61
C PHE A 69 5.74 12.47 -11.84
N ASP A 70 5.70 13.50 -10.99
CA ASP A 70 6.62 14.64 -11.12
C ASP A 70 8.08 14.25 -10.88
N ASN A 71 8.33 13.31 -9.96
CA ASN A 71 9.65 12.78 -9.61
C ASN A 71 9.50 11.47 -8.80
N TYR A 72 10.63 10.88 -8.37
CA TYR A 72 10.62 9.64 -7.60
C TYR A 72 9.98 9.77 -6.21
N THR A 73 10.13 10.93 -5.56
CA THR A 73 9.50 11.20 -4.27
C THR A 73 7.98 11.23 -4.40
N ASP A 74 7.47 11.89 -5.44
CA ASP A 74 6.06 11.93 -5.77
C ASP A 74 5.51 10.52 -6.06
N PHE A 75 6.23 9.71 -6.85
CA PHE A 75 5.88 8.29 -7.04
C PHE A 75 5.76 7.53 -5.71
N ILE A 76 6.73 7.70 -4.77
CA ILE A 76 6.70 7.02 -3.47
C ILE A 76 5.46 7.42 -2.68
N VAL A 77 5.16 8.71 -2.61
CA VAL A 77 4.01 9.25 -1.87
C VAL A 77 2.71 8.73 -2.46
N ASN A 78 2.51 8.90 -3.75
CA ASN A 78 1.28 8.48 -4.45
C ASN A 78 1.07 6.96 -4.41
N TYR A 79 2.15 6.18 -4.56
CA TYR A 79 2.06 4.72 -4.46
C TYR A 79 1.64 4.27 -3.06
N ARG A 80 2.19 4.89 -2.01
CA ARG A 80 1.81 4.58 -0.61
C ARG A 80 0.37 4.97 -0.33
N LEU A 81 -0.03 6.16 -0.74
CA LEU A 81 -1.41 6.64 -0.59
C LEU A 81 -2.40 5.75 -1.33
N SER A 82 -2.14 5.46 -2.61
CA SER A 82 -3.02 4.59 -3.40
C SER A 82 -3.20 3.20 -2.77
N ASN A 83 -2.14 2.59 -2.25
CA ASN A 83 -2.26 1.31 -1.57
C ASN A 83 -3.03 1.40 -0.25
N LYS A 84 -2.81 2.46 0.52
CA LYS A 84 -3.56 2.71 1.75
C LYS A 84 -5.05 2.86 1.46
N TRP A 85 -5.41 3.71 0.50
CA TRP A 85 -6.81 3.94 0.09
C TRP A 85 -7.48 2.66 -0.42
N LYS A 86 -6.78 1.85 -1.22
CA LYS A 86 -7.32 0.56 -1.69
C LYS A 86 -7.62 -0.38 -0.53
N GLN A 87 -6.71 -0.50 0.44
CA GLN A 87 -6.94 -1.36 1.61
C GLN A 87 -8.10 -0.87 2.47
N GLU A 88 -8.19 0.45 2.70
CA GLU A 88 -9.30 1.05 3.44
C GLU A 88 -10.64 0.82 2.73
N PHE A 89 -10.67 1.03 1.41
CA PHE A 89 -11.85 0.80 0.59
C PHE A 89 -12.31 -0.67 0.61
N GLU A 90 -11.39 -1.64 0.51
CA GLU A 90 -11.76 -3.07 0.59
C GLU A 90 -12.30 -3.44 1.97
N ILE A 91 -11.73 -2.92 3.05
CA ILE A 91 -12.24 -3.14 4.41
C ILE A 91 -13.66 -2.56 4.55
N THR A 92 -13.85 -1.32 4.15
CA THR A 92 -15.18 -0.66 4.18
C THR A 92 -16.19 -1.46 3.38
N LYS A 93 -15.82 -1.95 2.20
CA LYS A 93 -16.67 -2.79 1.36
C LYS A 93 -17.05 -4.11 2.03
N ILE A 94 -16.12 -4.77 2.72
CA ILE A 94 -16.38 -6.00 3.47
C ILE A 94 -17.39 -5.72 4.59
N ILE A 95 -17.22 -4.63 5.34
CA ILE A 95 -18.14 -4.20 6.41
C ILE A 95 -19.55 -3.97 5.85
N HIS A 96 -19.69 -3.18 4.79
CA HIS A 96 -21.00 -2.88 4.22
C HIS A 96 -21.67 -4.05 3.50
N LYS A 97 -20.92 -5.09 3.15
CA LYS A 97 -21.48 -6.35 2.61
C LYS A 97 -21.84 -7.36 3.66
N ASN A 98 -21.60 -7.08 4.93
CA ASN A 98 -21.77 -8.00 6.06
C ASN A 98 -21.01 -9.33 5.86
N GLU A 99 -19.80 -9.26 5.29
CA GLU A 99 -18.91 -10.40 5.12
C GLU A 99 -18.07 -10.61 6.41
N ASP A 100 -18.75 -10.82 7.52
CA ASP A 100 -18.19 -10.82 8.88
C ASP A 100 -17.05 -11.83 9.07
N ASP A 101 -17.20 -13.04 8.52
CA ASP A 101 -16.17 -14.09 8.66
C ASP A 101 -14.86 -13.69 7.97
N LYS A 102 -14.94 -13.04 6.80
CA LYS A 102 -13.74 -12.54 6.10
C LYS A 102 -13.08 -11.41 6.87
N LEU A 103 -13.85 -10.56 7.51
CA LEU A 103 -13.32 -9.48 8.32
C LEU A 103 -12.64 -10.00 9.58
N LEU A 104 -13.23 -10.99 10.25
CA LEU A 104 -12.63 -11.66 11.39
C LEU A 104 -11.32 -12.33 11.02
N GLU A 105 -11.28 -13.10 9.94
CA GLU A 105 -10.07 -13.74 9.43
C GLU A 105 -8.99 -12.71 9.12
N TYR A 106 -9.35 -11.61 8.45
CA TYR A 106 -8.42 -10.51 8.17
C TYR A 106 -7.84 -9.90 9.45
N ILE A 107 -8.69 -9.65 10.47
CA ILE A 107 -8.26 -9.10 11.75
C ILE A 107 -7.33 -10.09 12.45
N GLU A 108 -7.72 -11.35 12.59
CA GLU A 108 -6.95 -12.38 13.29
C GLU A 108 -5.56 -12.59 12.66
N ASN A 109 -5.47 -12.59 11.33
CA ASN A 109 -4.22 -12.75 10.61
C ASN A 109 -3.27 -11.55 10.74
N ASN A 110 -3.79 -10.35 11.01
CA ASN A 110 -2.98 -9.13 11.09
C ASN A 110 -2.81 -8.57 12.51
N LEU A 111 -3.60 -9.07 13.46
CA LEU A 111 -3.56 -8.61 14.84
C LEU A 111 -2.17 -8.86 15.44
N ASN A 112 -1.61 -7.82 16.07
CA ASN A 112 -0.29 -7.83 16.72
C ASN A 112 0.93 -7.97 15.78
N GLN A 113 0.75 -7.93 14.47
CA GLN A 113 1.89 -7.93 13.55
C GLN A 113 2.59 -6.58 13.47
N THR A 114 1.85 -5.48 13.54
CA THR A 114 2.42 -4.12 13.48
C THR A 114 1.56 -3.12 14.26
N ARG A 115 2.21 -2.07 14.82
CA ARG A 115 1.50 -0.95 15.46
C ARG A 115 0.53 -0.24 14.51
N SER A 116 0.84 -0.21 13.22
CA SER A 116 -0.05 0.39 12.21
C SER A 116 -1.35 -0.39 12.05
N PHE A 117 -1.37 -1.69 12.36
CA PHE A 117 -2.60 -2.48 12.33
C PHE A 117 -3.52 -2.17 13.52
N ASN A 118 -2.96 -1.89 14.70
CA ASN A 118 -3.76 -1.48 15.87
C ASN A 118 -4.56 -0.21 15.58
N LEU A 119 -3.96 0.76 14.88
CA LEU A 119 -4.68 1.96 14.44
C LEU A 119 -5.78 1.65 13.42
N LYS A 120 -5.54 0.69 12.51
CA LYS A 120 -6.58 0.22 11.58
C LYS A 120 -7.71 -0.51 12.31
N LEU A 121 -7.41 -1.30 13.33
CA LEU A 121 -8.41 -1.98 14.13
C LEU A 121 -9.36 -0.98 14.80
N ILE A 122 -8.82 0.13 15.31
CA ILE A 122 -9.63 1.21 15.85
C ILE A 122 -10.60 1.77 14.80
N GLN A 123 -10.13 1.99 13.58
CA GLN A 123 -10.99 2.44 12.48
C GLN A 123 -12.07 1.41 12.12
N ILE A 124 -11.70 0.12 12.06
CA ILE A 124 -12.66 -0.98 11.80
C ILE A 124 -13.75 -1.00 12.87
N ILE A 125 -13.37 -0.96 14.16
CA ILE A 125 -14.33 -0.95 15.27
C ILE A 125 -15.25 0.27 15.17
N ARG A 126 -14.72 1.45 14.85
CA ARG A 126 -15.51 2.65 14.65
C ARG A 126 -16.54 2.50 13.52
N GLU A 127 -16.13 1.98 12.37
CA GLU A 127 -17.04 1.73 11.23
C GLU A 127 -18.13 0.71 11.60
N LEU A 128 -17.76 -0.37 12.30
CA LEU A 128 -18.72 -1.37 12.78
C LEU A 128 -19.73 -0.80 13.78
N LEU A 129 -19.29 0.12 14.66
CA LEU A 129 -20.19 0.85 15.56
C LEU A 129 -21.17 1.73 14.78
N LEU A 130 -20.70 2.45 13.75
CA LEU A 130 -21.53 3.31 12.92
C LEU A 130 -22.58 2.54 12.12
N VAL A 131 -22.28 1.31 11.68
CA VAL A 131 -23.25 0.45 11.00
C VAL A 131 -24.08 -0.42 11.97
N GLY A 132 -23.82 -0.34 13.29
CA GLY A 132 -24.56 -1.07 14.32
C GLY A 132 -24.24 -2.57 14.40
N ASN A 133 -23.11 -3.04 13.89
CA ASN A 133 -22.72 -4.46 13.92
C ASN A 133 -22.02 -4.81 15.25
N PHE A 134 -22.78 -4.76 16.35
CA PHE A 134 -22.28 -5.05 17.70
C PHE A 134 -21.89 -6.52 17.90
N ILE A 135 -22.53 -7.44 17.15
CA ILE A 135 -22.22 -8.87 17.23
C ILE A 135 -20.79 -9.13 16.76
N LEU A 136 -20.40 -8.54 15.64
CA LEU A 136 -19.04 -8.69 15.12
C LEU A 136 -18.01 -8.02 16.03
N ILE A 137 -18.35 -6.86 16.61
CA ILE A 137 -17.48 -6.19 17.60
C ILE A 137 -17.24 -7.13 18.80
N SER A 138 -18.28 -7.79 19.32
CA SER A 138 -18.12 -8.75 20.42
C SER A 138 -17.18 -9.90 20.04
N LYS A 139 -17.37 -10.50 18.86
CA LYS A 139 -16.48 -11.55 18.34
C LYS A 139 -15.02 -11.09 18.19
N ILE A 140 -14.79 -9.85 17.76
CA ILE A 140 -13.43 -9.28 17.68
C ILE A 140 -12.79 -9.21 19.06
N PHE A 141 -13.53 -8.77 20.09
CA PHE A 141 -13.01 -8.71 21.44
C PHE A 141 -12.84 -10.09 22.10
N GLU A 142 -13.49 -11.13 21.61
CA GLU A 142 -13.31 -12.53 22.05
C GLU A 142 -12.08 -13.20 21.44
N LEU A 143 -11.45 -12.62 20.42
CA LEU A 143 -10.20 -13.17 19.86
C LEU A 143 -9.10 -13.25 20.93
N GLU A 144 -8.48 -14.42 21.07
CA GLU A 144 -7.43 -14.66 22.06
C GLU A 144 -6.29 -13.63 21.97
N LYS A 145 -5.94 -13.24 20.76
CA LYS A 145 -4.91 -12.23 20.50
C LYS A 145 -5.25 -10.83 21.04
N MET A 146 -6.51 -10.52 21.30
CA MET A 146 -6.94 -9.27 21.92
C MET A 146 -6.58 -9.21 23.40
N TYR A 147 -6.54 -10.37 24.09
CA TYR A 147 -6.19 -10.47 25.50
C TYR A 147 -4.68 -10.56 25.77
N ALA A 148 -3.91 -11.00 24.79
CA ALA A 148 -2.47 -11.00 24.90
C ALA A 148 -1.98 -9.57 25.16
N ASN A 149 -0.96 -9.37 26.02
CA ASN A 149 -0.40 -8.06 26.43
C ASN A 149 0.25 -7.24 25.29
N ASN A 150 -0.23 -7.40 24.08
CA ASN A 150 0.33 -6.85 22.86
C ASN A 150 -0.19 -5.43 22.54
N PHE A 151 -1.21 -4.96 23.26
CA PHE A 151 -1.64 -3.57 23.20
C PHE A 151 -0.92 -2.80 24.31
N ASN A 152 -0.16 -1.78 23.92
CA ASN A 152 0.38 -0.86 24.89
C ASN A 152 -0.74 -0.03 25.55
N TYR A 153 -0.41 0.71 26.61
CA TYR A 153 -1.39 1.53 27.34
C TYR A 153 -2.08 2.54 26.41
N ASP A 154 -1.33 3.18 25.51
CA ASP A 154 -1.85 4.20 24.59
C ASP A 154 -2.84 3.61 23.61
N ASP A 155 -2.58 2.41 23.06
CA ASP A 155 -3.48 1.72 22.15
C ASP A 155 -4.81 1.37 22.86
N LYS A 156 -4.76 0.92 24.12
CA LYS A 156 -5.97 0.63 24.93
C LYS A 156 -6.79 1.88 25.21
N VAL A 157 -6.14 2.99 25.52
CA VAL A 157 -6.78 4.29 25.71
C VAL A 157 -7.45 4.76 24.41
N LEU A 158 -6.76 4.66 23.28
CA LEU A 158 -7.31 5.06 21.98
C LEU A 158 -8.54 4.23 21.58
N ILE A 159 -8.52 2.91 21.83
CA ILE A 159 -9.67 2.03 21.59
C ILE A 159 -10.85 2.49 22.48
N GLY A 160 -10.62 2.68 23.76
CA GLY A 160 -11.65 3.12 24.70
C GLY A 160 -12.24 4.48 24.35
N MET A 161 -11.41 5.46 23.99
CA MET A 161 -11.85 6.78 23.56
C MET A 161 -12.66 6.73 22.26
N SER A 162 -12.24 5.92 21.29
CA SER A 162 -12.95 5.78 20.00
C SER A 162 -14.34 5.16 20.19
N ILE A 163 -14.46 4.16 21.06
CA ILE A 163 -15.75 3.58 21.44
C ILE A 163 -16.63 4.62 22.15
N GLY A 164 -16.08 5.34 23.13
CA GLY A 164 -16.79 6.37 23.86
C GLY A 164 -17.29 7.52 22.98
N GLN A 165 -16.50 7.95 22.00
CA GLN A 165 -16.92 9.01 21.06
C GLN A 165 -18.11 8.59 20.18
N VAL A 166 -18.15 7.33 19.73
CA VAL A 166 -19.26 6.85 18.89
C VAL A 166 -20.52 6.64 19.73
N LEU A 167 -20.40 6.10 20.94
CA LEU A 167 -21.54 5.92 21.85
C LEU A 167 -22.18 7.24 22.27
N HIS A 168 -21.48 8.36 22.19
CA HIS A 168 -22.05 9.70 22.41
C HIS A 168 -22.84 10.24 21.21
N LEU A 169 -22.70 9.65 20.03
CA LEU A 169 -23.36 10.08 18.80
C LEU A 169 -24.63 9.28 18.49
N ILE A 170 -24.88 8.23 19.26
CA ILE A 170 -26.07 7.37 19.19
C ILE A 170 -27.00 7.71 20.34
#